data_44e47eea5e6df309b7749570f9cf20a3
#
_entry.id   44e47eea5e6df309b7749570f9cf20a3
#
_cell.length_a   1.000
_cell.length_b   1.000
_cell.length_c   1.000
_cell.angle_alpha   90.00
_cell.angle_beta   90.00
_cell.angle_gamma   90.00
#
_symmetry.space_group_name_H-M   'P 1'
#
loop_
_entity.id
_entity.type
_entity.pdbx_description
1 polymer ?
#
loop_
_entity_poly.entity_id
_entity_poly.type
_entity_poly.pdbx_seq_one_letter_code
_entity_poly.pdbx_strand_id
1 'polypeptide(L)'
;MKRSNLIFLLTVTAFFIVPFTVWAREIPPIVSGDWVEKNLNNPRVVMVDIRKVEEYKEGHVLNSINLFYGSWAIKKKGLDNELPEDDDLFDIIGSAGIKPDSHVVVIGKTDSVTDLVNMTRVSWTMIYAGVENVGILDGGFNKWKNEKKPLSTDVAKPKAIEYKGKVNKAIFATKDYVLSKIGKSTIVDTRMPDFFFGASKLDFVERAGHIKGAVSLPSAWIFAKEGTFKSKEDLDAMAAGVVGKDMSKEVLIYCDTGRLCSGWWFIFREVLGHRDVKAYDGSMQEWAKDPNTPVVKYSWH
;
A
#
# COMPACT_ATOMS: atom_id res chain seq x y z
N MET A 1 25.75 -73.59 -9.57
CA MET A 1 25.11 -72.44 -10.21
C MET A 1 24.18 -71.77 -9.23
N LYS A 2 24.60 -70.64 -8.59
CA LYS A 2 23.76 -69.87 -7.64
C LYS A 2 23.16 -68.70 -8.45
N ARG A 3 21.84 -68.67 -8.55
CA ARG A 3 21.11 -67.52 -9.15
C ARG A 3 20.95 -66.44 -8.09
N SER A 4 21.54 -65.27 -8.30
CA SER A 4 21.37 -64.07 -7.51
C SER A 4 20.14 -63.33 -8.01
N ASN A 5 19.11 -63.20 -7.19
CA ASN A 5 17.93 -62.37 -7.43
C ASN A 5 18.23 -60.93 -7.00
N LEU A 6 18.38 -60.03 -7.97
CA LEU A 6 18.51 -58.60 -7.73
C LEU A 6 17.11 -57.98 -7.60
N ILE A 7 16.73 -57.56 -6.40
CA ILE A 7 15.48 -56.85 -6.13
C ILE A 7 15.75 -55.38 -6.39
N PHE A 8 15.12 -54.80 -7.44
CA PHE A 8 15.08 -53.37 -7.72
C PHE A 8 14.02 -52.73 -6.82
N LEU A 9 14.45 -51.93 -5.86
CA LEU A 9 13.54 -51.09 -5.06
C LEU A 9 13.27 -49.81 -5.83
N LEU A 10 12.05 -49.68 -6.38
CA LEU A 10 11.55 -48.42 -6.99
C LEU A 10 11.12 -47.48 -5.86
N THR A 11 11.89 -46.46 -5.54
CA THR A 11 11.48 -45.38 -4.67
C THR A 11 10.62 -44.38 -5.46
N VAL A 12 9.31 -44.43 -5.23
CA VAL A 12 8.38 -43.42 -5.77
C VAL A 12 8.46 -42.17 -4.89
N THR A 13 9.11 -41.15 -5.37
CA THR A 13 9.11 -39.83 -4.72
C THR A 13 7.81 -39.12 -5.04
N ALA A 14 6.87 -39.09 -4.09
CA ALA A 14 5.65 -38.34 -4.21
C ALA A 14 5.95 -36.83 -4.08
N PHE A 15 5.88 -36.11 -5.19
CA PHE A 15 5.88 -34.64 -5.15
C PHE A 15 4.54 -34.17 -4.63
N PHE A 16 4.49 -33.70 -3.40
CA PHE A 16 3.36 -32.95 -2.87
C PHE A 16 3.32 -31.57 -3.55
N ILE A 17 2.49 -31.43 -4.57
CA ILE A 17 2.10 -30.13 -5.12
C ILE A 17 1.18 -29.50 -4.08
N VAL A 18 1.73 -28.64 -3.21
CA VAL A 18 0.92 -27.77 -2.36
C VAL A 18 0.24 -26.77 -3.31
N PRO A 19 -1.10 -26.78 -3.42
CA PRO A 19 -1.77 -25.79 -4.23
C PRO A 19 -1.51 -24.41 -3.62
N PHE A 20 -0.74 -23.57 -4.30
CA PHE A 20 -0.69 -22.15 -4.01
C PHE A 20 -2.08 -21.59 -4.33
N THR A 21 -2.89 -21.41 -3.31
CA THR A 21 -4.10 -20.60 -3.43
C THR A 21 -3.66 -19.17 -3.72
N VAL A 22 -3.65 -18.79 -4.97
CA VAL A 22 -3.65 -17.39 -5.35
C VAL A 22 -4.96 -16.82 -4.81
N TRP A 23 -4.88 -16.03 -3.78
CA TRP A 23 -6.03 -15.33 -3.25
C TRP A 23 -6.50 -14.35 -4.33
N ALA A 24 -7.54 -14.76 -5.05
CA ALA A 24 -8.17 -13.91 -6.04
C ALA A 24 -8.94 -12.82 -5.27
N ARG A 25 -8.58 -11.55 -5.48
CA ARG A 25 -9.36 -10.43 -4.97
C ARG A 25 -10.80 -10.54 -5.41
N GLU A 26 -11.74 -10.29 -4.48
CA GLU A 26 -13.16 -10.30 -4.79
C GLU A 26 -13.66 -8.94 -5.31
N ILE A 27 -12.89 -7.86 -5.09
CA ILE A 27 -13.17 -6.54 -5.62
C ILE A 27 -11.95 -5.97 -6.39
N PRO A 28 -12.17 -5.10 -7.39
CA PRO A 28 -11.05 -4.40 -8.04
C PRO A 28 -10.24 -3.56 -7.04
N PRO A 29 -8.92 -3.44 -7.22
CA PRO A 29 -8.10 -2.57 -6.36
C PRO A 29 -8.43 -1.07 -6.56
N ILE A 30 -8.83 -0.69 -7.75
CA ILE A 30 -9.31 0.65 -8.09
C ILE A 30 -10.75 0.49 -8.54
N VAL A 31 -11.70 1.09 -7.83
CA VAL A 31 -13.13 1.00 -8.10
C VAL A 31 -13.66 2.32 -8.68
N SER A 32 -14.50 2.24 -9.70
CA SER A 32 -15.16 3.42 -10.26
C SER A 32 -16.30 3.91 -9.35
N GLY A 33 -16.69 5.20 -9.53
CA GLY A 33 -17.88 5.74 -8.88
C GLY A 33 -19.14 4.92 -9.17
N ASP A 34 -19.30 4.42 -10.40
CA ASP A 34 -20.46 3.58 -10.77
C ASP A 34 -20.44 2.22 -10.06
N TRP A 35 -19.26 1.65 -9.84
CA TRP A 35 -19.14 0.42 -9.05
C TRP A 35 -19.56 0.66 -7.60
N VAL A 36 -19.10 1.77 -6.99
CA VAL A 36 -19.47 2.13 -5.61
C VAL A 36 -20.97 2.39 -5.52
N GLU A 37 -21.54 3.16 -6.45
CA GLU A 37 -22.97 3.47 -6.47
C GLU A 37 -23.85 2.21 -6.51
N LYS A 38 -23.50 1.23 -7.33
CA LYS A 38 -24.17 -0.07 -7.40
C LYS A 38 -24.06 -0.89 -6.11
N ASN A 39 -23.05 -0.62 -5.27
CA ASN A 39 -22.75 -1.37 -4.06
C ASN A 39 -23.05 -0.59 -2.76
N LEU A 40 -23.70 0.58 -2.83
CA LEU A 40 -24.03 1.41 -1.65
C LEU A 40 -24.80 0.65 -0.55
N ASN A 41 -25.62 -0.32 -0.95
CA ASN A 41 -26.44 -1.11 -0.04
C ASN A 41 -25.95 -2.58 0.10
N ASN A 42 -24.76 -2.89 -0.40
CA ASN A 42 -24.19 -4.22 -0.26
C ASN A 42 -23.60 -4.40 1.15
N PRO A 43 -24.12 -5.31 1.99
CA PRO A 43 -23.68 -5.44 3.39
C PRO A 43 -22.24 -5.94 3.54
N ARG A 44 -21.62 -6.48 2.47
CA ARG A 44 -20.20 -6.87 2.48
C ARG A 44 -19.27 -5.71 2.17
N VAL A 45 -19.78 -4.59 1.62
CA VAL A 45 -18.98 -3.42 1.24
C VAL A 45 -19.01 -2.38 2.34
N VAL A 46 -17.85 -2.03 2.86
CA VAL A 46 -17.65 -0.96 3.84
C VAL A 46 -16.88 0.17 3.20
N MET A 47 -17.52 1.32 3.08
CA MET A 47 -16.88 2.53 2.53
C MET A 47 -16.29 3.33 3.68
N VAL A 48 -14.97 3.59 3.63
CA VAL A 48 -14.22 4.30 4.65
C VAL A 48 -13.75 5.64 4.11
N ASP A 49 -14.36 6.71 4.61
CA ASP A 49 -13.97 8.09 4.31
C ASP A 49 -12.86 8.53 5.26
N ILE A 50 -11.66 8.80 4.72
CA ILE A 50 -10.48 9.17 5.50
C ILE A 50 -10.26 10.68 5.62
N ARG A 51 -11.18 11.50 5.11
CA ARG A 51 -11.13 12.95 5.21
C ARG A 51 -11.34 13.41 6.67
N LYS A 52 -11.07 14.69 6.91
CA LYS A 52 -11.35 15.30 8.22
C LYS A 52 -12.83 15.17 8.55
N VAL A 53 -13.13 15.03 9.84
CA VAL A 53 -14.52 14.84 10.33
C VAL A 53 -15.45 16.01 9.95
N GLU A 54 -14.90 17.21 9.87
CA GLU A 54 -15.65 18.41 9.45
C GLU A 54 -16.08 18.28 7.98
N GLU A 55 -15.14 17.92 7.10
CA GLU A 55 -15.40 17.72 5.66
C GLU A 55 -16.39 16.57 5.41
N TYR A 56 -16.28 15.49 6.20
CA TYR A 56 -17.22 14.37 6.16
C TYR A 56 -18.64 14.81 6.54
N LYS A 57 -18.80 15.61 7.60
CA LYS A 57 -20.09 16.12 8.06
C LYS A 57 -20.75 17.09 7.07
N GLU A 58 -19.98 17.84 6.30
CA GLU A 58 -20.49 18.72 5.24
C GLU A 58 -21.09 17.94 4.05
N GLY A 59 -20.63 16.69 3.87
CA GLY A 59 -21.13 15.78 2.85
C GLY A 59 -20.16 14.65 2.57
N HIS A 60 -20.68 13.43 2.49
CA HIS A 60 -19.91 12.22 2.25
C HIS A 60 -20.66 11.24 1.34
N VAL A 61 -19.97 10.23 0.84
CA VAL A 61 -20.59 9.14 0.08
C VAL A 61 -21.61 8.44 0.98
N LEU A 62 -22.83 8.26 0.49
CA LEU A 62 -23.92 7.62 1.23
C LEU A 62 -23.45 6.31 1.86
N ASN A 63 -23.78 6.10 3.13
CA ASN A 63 -23.39 4.94 3.95
C ASN A 63 -21.88 4.79 4.25
N SER A 64 -21.03 5.76 3.90
CA SER A 64 -19.62 5.70 4.30
C SER A 64 -19.44 5.99 5.79
N ILE A 65 -18.36 5.43 6.36
CA ILE A 65 -17.95 5.62 7.75
C ILE A 65 -16.71 6.52 7.77
N ASN A 66 -16.64 7.48 8.66
CA ASN A 66 -15.45 8.32 8.78
C ASN A 66 -14.43 7.69 9.74
N LEU A 67 -13.25 7.38 9.19
CA LEU A 67 -12.05 7.02 9.95
C LEU A 67 -10.89 7.88 9.47
N PHE A 68 -10.71 9.02 10.09
CA PHE A 68 -9.75 10.05 9.67
C PHE A 68 -8.33 9.50 9.46
N TYR A 69 -7.65 9.97 8.42
CA TYR A 69 -6.29 9.56 8.02
C TYR A 69 -5.30 9.44 9.19
N GLY A 70 -5.33 10.40 10.13
CA GLY A 70 -4.42 10.44 11.28
C GLY A 70 -4.53 9.25 12.23
N SER A 71 -5.58 8.45 12.13
CA SER A 71 -5.70 7.18 12.88
C SER A 71 -4.87 6.04 12.30
N TRP A 72 -4.46 6.14 11.02
CA TRP A 72 -3.78 5.08 10.29
C TRP A 72 -2.27 5.28 10.13
N ALA A 73 -1.80 6.50 10.39
CA ALA A 73 -0.40 6.87 10.26
C ALA A 73 -0.08 7.89 11.35
N ILE A 74 0.67 7.48 12.36
CA ILE A 74 0.92 8.24 13.57
C ILE A 74 2.37 8.71 13.68
N LYS A 75 2.64 9.60 14.63
CA LYS A 75 4.01 9.90 15.05
C LYS A 75 4.45 8.92 16.11
N LYS A 76 5.54 8.18 15.87
CA LYS A 76 6.06 7.14 16.76
C LYS A 76 7.59 7.18 16.80
N LYS A 77 8.18 7.18 17.99
CA LYS A 77 9.65 7.21 18.20
C LYS A 77 10.37 8.33 17.44
N GLY A 78 9.71 9.47 17.24
CA GLY A 78 10.26 10.62 16.51
C GLY A 78 10.28 10.46 14.98
N LEU A 79 9.55 9.49 14.45
CA LEU A 79 9.27 9.32 13.04
C LEU A 79 7.80 9.65 12.77
N ASP A 80 7.54 10.23 11.60
CA ASP A 80 6.19 10.62 11.17
C ASP A 80 5.59 9.55 10.24
N ASN A 81 4.26 9.43 10.24
CA ASN A 81 3.49 8.48 9.43
C ASN A 81 3.82 6.99 9.67
N GLU A 82 4.30 6.63 10.85
CA GLU A 82 4.55 5.25 11.23
C GLU A 82 3.24 4.47 11.42
N LEU A 83 3.31 3.15 11.25
CA LEU A 83 2.20 2.26 11.62
C LEU A 83 1.87 2.39 13.11
N PRO A 84 0.58 2.51 13.49
CA PRO A 84 0.14 2.27 14.85
C PRO A 84 0.57 0.89 15.38
N GLU A 85 0.45 0.66 16.68
CA GLU A 85 0.61 -0.68 17.23
C GLU A 85 -0.47 -1.63 16.69
N ASP A 86 -0.20 -2.92 16.62
CA ASP A 86 -1.10 -3.90 16.02
C ASP A 86 -2.49 -3.90 16.72
N ASP A 87 -2.52 -3.76 18.04
CA ASP A 87 -3.76 -3.72 18.82
C ASP A 87 -4.58 -2.44 18.54
N ASP A 88 -3.91 -1.28 18.42
CA ASP A 88 -4.56 -0.02 18.06
C ASP A 88 -5.19 -0.10 16.66
N LEU A 89 -4.51 -0.73 15.71
CA LEU A 89 -5.06 -0.98 14.37
C LEU A 89 -6.29 -1.88 14.41
N PHE A 90 -6.26 -2.92 15.22
CA PHE A 90 -7.38 -3.84 15.38
C PHE A 90 -8.59 -3.14 15.99
N ASP A 91 -8.38 -2.26 16.97
CA ASP A 91 -9.44 -1.45 17.58
C ASP A 91 -10.05 -0.46 16.57
N ILE A 92 -9.22 0.21 15.76
CA ILE A 92 -9.70 1.12 14.70
C ILE A 92 -10.57 0.36 13.70
N ILE A 93 -10.09 -0.77 13.19
CA ILE A 93 -10.78 -1.60 12.20
C ILE A 93 -12.08 -2.17 12.80
N GLY A 94 -12.01 -2.69 14.02
CA GLY A 94 -13.15 -3.25 14.75
C GLY A 94 -14.23 -2.21 15.05
N SER A 95 -13.84 -0.96 15.37
CA SER A 95 -14.78 0.14 15.64
C SER A 95 -15.68 0.44 14.43
N ALA A 96 -15.19 0.21 13.22
CA ALA A 96 -15.92 0.35 11.97
C ALA A 96 -16.75 -0.89 11.59
N GLY A 97 -16.73 -1.95 12.38
CA GLY A 97 -17.40 -3.21 12.05
C GLY A 97 -16.77 -3.98 10.88
N ILE A 98 -15.55 -3.64 10.51
CA ILE A 98 -14.81 -4.30 9.42
C ILE A 98 -14.30 -5.66 9.90
N LYS A 99 -14.51 -6.69 9.08
CA LYS A 99 -13.97 -8.05 9.26
C LYS A 99 -12.82 -8.29 8.28
N PRO A 100 -11.98 -9.32 8.49
CA PRO A 100 -10.90 -9.65 7.55
C PRO A 100 -11.39 -9.87 6.10
N ASP A 101 -12.57 -10.46 5.93
CA ASP A 101 -13.22 -10.75 4.64
C ASP A 101 -14.12 -9.63 4.10
N SER A 102 -14.18 -8.47 4.79
CA SER A 102 -14.96 -7.32 4.30
C SER A 102 -14.35 -6.76 3.01
N HIS A 103 -15.22 -6.27 2.13
CA HIS A 103 -14.81 -5.50 0.96
C HIS A 103 -14.73 -4.03 1.35
N VAL A 104 -13.54 -3.50 1.56
CA VAL A 104 -13.37 -2.12 2.01
C VAL A 104 -13.05 -1.22 0.82
N VAL A 105 -13.72 -0.07 0.72
CA VAL A 105 -13.40 0.98 -0.26
C VAL A 105 -12.95 2.22 0.48
N VAL A 106 -11.69 2.61 0.26
CA VAL A 106 -11.11 3.81 0.85
C VAL A 106 -11.46 5.02 -0.01
N ILE A 107 -11.97 6.08 0.63
CA ILE A 107 -12.42 7.33 0.01
C ILE A 107 -11.66 8.48 0.65
N GLY A 108 -10.97 9.28 -0.15
CA GLY A 108 -10.24 10.47 0.28
C GLY A 108 -10.44 11.64 -0.66
N LYS A 109 -9.73 12.74 -0.39
CA LYS A 109 -9.60 13.86 -1.33
C LYS A 109 -8.60 13.55 -2.44
N THR A 110 -8.61 14.37 -3.47
CA THR A 110 -7.68 14.29 -4.61
C THR A 110 -7.13 15.66 -5.00
N ASP A 111 -7.06 16.60 -4.04
CA ASP A 111 -6.59 17.96 -4.26
C ASP A 111 -5.06 18.05 -4.47
N SER A 112 -4.33 17.09 -3.98
CA SER A 112 -2.88 17.01 -4.08
C SER A 112 -2.39 15.56 -4.19
N VAL A 113 -1.14 15.37 -4.62
CA VAL A 113 -0.49 14.03 -4.59
C VAL A 113 -0.50 13.45 -3.18
N THR A 114 -0.33 14.29 -2.17
CA THR A 114 -0.39 13.88 -0.76
C THR A 114 -1.76 13.32 -0.38
N ASP A 115 -2.83 13.96 -0.81
CA ASP A 115 -4.20 13.47 -0.56
C ASP A 115 -4.46 12.14 -1.27
N LEU A 116 -3.99 12.02 -2.51
CA LEU A 116 -4.11 10.78 -3.29
C LEU A 116 -3.39 9.60 -2.63
N VAL A 117 -2.14 9.80 -2.18
CA VAL A 117 -1.39 8.72 -1.50
C VAL A 117 -1.87 8.46 -0.08
N ASN A 118 -2.68 9.31 0.53
CA ASN A 118 -3.35 8.97 1.79
C ASN A 118 -4.26 7.75 1.64
N MET A 119 -4.97 7.64 0.51
CA MET A 119 -5.82 6.49 0.25
C MET A 119 -4.99 5.20 0.10
N THR A 120 -3.87 5.26 -0.62
CA THR A 120 -2.98 4.09 -0.75
C THR A 120 -2.29 3.74 0.57
N ARG A 121 -1.93 4.75 1.39
CA ARG A 121 -1.35 4.52 2.72
C ARG A 121 -2.32 3.80 3.64
N VAL A 122 -3.57 4.26 3.71
CA VAL A 122 -4.61 3.60 4.51
C VAL A 122 -4.89 2.19 3.99
N SER A 123 -4.95 2.00 2.66
CA SER A 123 -5.12 0.68 2.06
C SER A 123 -3.99 -0.26 2.45
N TRP A 124 -2.72 0.19 2.38
CA TRP A 124 -1.57 -0.59 2.81
C TRP A 124 -1.65 -0.96 4.30
N THR A 125 -2.02 0.00 5.17
CA THR A 125 -2.17 -0.23 6.61
C THR A 125 -3.27 -1.25 6.92
N MET A 126 -4.42 -1.18 6.23
CA MET A 126 -5.49 -2.18 6.37
C MET A 126 -5.05 -3.58 5.90
N ILE A 127 -4.34 -3.66 4.76
CA ILE A 127 -3.82 -4.94 4.24
C ILE A 127 -2.73 -5.49 5.17
N TYR A 128 -1.90 -4.62 5.76
CA TYR A 128 -0.97 -5.03 6.82
C TYR A 128 -1.69 -5.63 8.02
N ALA A 129 -2.80 -5.02 8.45
CA ALA A 129 -3.62 -5.52 9.56
C ALA A 129 -4.44 -6.79 9.20
N GLY A 130 -4.40 -7.27 7.95
CA GLY A 130 -5.04 -8.51 7.50
C GLY A 130 -6.44 -8.33 6.89
N VAL A 131 -6.83 -7.12 6.47
CA VAL A 131 -8.03 -6.93 5.63
C VAL A 131 -7.70 -7.36 4.20
N GLU A 132 -8.42 -8.34 3.69
CA GLU A 132 -8.05 -9.02 2.44
C GLU A 132 -8.40 -8.24 1.17
N ASN A 133 -9.53 -7.55 1.18
CA ASN A 133 -10.10 -6.89 0.01
C ASN A 133 -10.24 -5.38 0.24
N VAL A 134 -9.19 -4.61 -0.05
CA VAL A 134 -9.18 -3.15 0.07
C VAL A 134 -9.06 -2.51 -1.31
N GLY A 135 -10.08 -1.78 -1.74
CA GLY A 135 -10.09 -0.98 -2.97
C GLY A 135 -10.04 0.52 -2.66
N ILE A 136 -9.75 1.31 -3.68
CA ILE A 136 -9.73 2.78 -3.61
C ILE A 136 -10.73 3.34 -4.62
N LEU A 137 -11.54 4.31 -4.20
CA LEU A 137 -12.43 5.05 -5.11
C LEU A 137 -11.60 5.92 -6.07
N ASP A 138 -11.66 5.61 -7.36
CA ASP A 138 -10.93 6.35 -8.39
C ASP A 138 -11.43 7.79 -8.53
N GLY A 139 -10.50 8.74 -8.42
CA GLY A 139 -10.81 10.16 -8.35
C GLY A 139 -11.41 10.63 -7.01
N GLY A 140 -11.49 9.71 -6.01
CA GLY A 140 -11.88 9.99 -4.64
C GLY A 140 -13.25 10.70 -4.51
N PHE A 141 -13.43 11.38 -3.37
CA PHE A 141 -14.64 12.16 -3.10
C PHE A 141 -14.85 13.32 -4.08
N ASN A 142 -13.78 13.93 -4.59
CA ASN A 142 -13.87 15.06 -5.50
C ASN A 142 -14.62 14.67 -6.79
N LYS A 143 -14.21 13.57 -7.42
CA LYS A 143 -14.85 13.04 -8.63
C LYS A 143 -16.28 12.59 -8.36
N TRP A 144 -16.53 11.87 -7.24
CA TRP A 144 -17.85 11.46 -6.81
C TRP A 144 -18.84 12.65 -6.74
N LYS A 145 -18.42 13.74 -6.08
CA LYS A 145 -19.20 14.97 -5.94
C LYS A 145 -19.42 15.65 -7.29
N ASN A 146 -18.39 15.75 -8.15
CA ASN A 146 -18.46 16.37 -9.47
C ASN A 146 -19.41 15.61 -10.40
N GLU A 147 -19.47 14.28 -10.28
CA GLU A 147 -20.42 13.43 -11.01
C GLU A 147 -21.85 13.46 -10.43
N LYS A 148 -22.08 14.26 -9.39
CA LYS A 148 -23.39 14.42 -8.72
C LYS A 148 -23.95 13.09 -8.18
N LYS A 149 -23.10 12.21 -7.76
CA LYS A 149 -23.51 10.92 -7.17
C LYS A 149 -24.08 11.10 -5.75
N PRO A 150 -24.83 10.11 -5.21
CA PRO A 150 -25.54 10.22 -3.93
C PRO A 150 -24.63 10.63 -2.77
N LEU A 151 -25.03 11.68 -2.05
CA LEU A 151 -24.37 12.21 -0.86
C LEU A 151 -25.29 12.08 0.35
N SER A 152 -24.67 12.04 1.54
CA SER A 152 -25.33 12.14 2.84
C SER A 152 -24.59 13.11 3.76
N THR A 153 -25.31 13.65 4.73
CA THR A 153 -24.76 14.34 5.91
C THR A 153 -25.04 13.56 7.21
N ASP A 154 -25.75 12.43 7.09
CA ASP A 154 -26.08 11.57 8.22
C ASP A 154 -24.86 10.75 8.65
N VAL A 155 -24.34 11.02 9.85
CA VAL A 155 -23.16 10.33 10.37
C VAL A 155 -23.47 8.85 10.62
N ALA A 156 -22.82 7.97 9.88
CA ALA A 156 -22.95 6.53 10.04
C ALA A 156 -22.47 6.08 11.42
N LYS A 157 -23.22 5.18 12.05
CA LYS A 157 -22.89 4.57 13.36
C LYS A 157 -22.70 3.07 13.16
N PRO A 158 -21.50 2.61 12.77
CA PRO A 158 -21.25 1.19 12.60
C PRO A 158 -21.39 0.44 13.91
N LYS A 159 -21.79 -0.82 13.83
CA LYS A 159 -21.75 -1.71 14.98
C LYS A 159 -20.32 -2.21 15.18
N ALA A 160 -19.67 -1.75 16.23
CA ALA A 160 -18.33 -2.21 16.56
C ALA A 160 -18.29 -3.73 16.82
N ILE A 161 -17.17 -4.34 16.43
CA ILE A 161 -16.87 -5.77 16.64
C ILE A 161 -15.45 -5.92 17.19
N GLU A 162 -15.13 -7.05 17.78
CA GLU A 162 -13.75 -7.48 18.01
C GLU A 162 -13.15 -7.90 16.65
N TYR A 163 -12.14 -7.16 16.16
CA TYR A 163 -11.46 -7.51 14.92
C TYR A 163 -10.51 -8.69 15.14
N LYS A 164 -10.60 -9.71 14.29
CA LYS A 164 -9.80 -10.95 14.39
C LYS A 164 -8.87 -11.15 13.20
N GLY A 165 -8.28 -10.08 12.73
CA GLY A 165 -7.27 -10.12 11.66
C GLY A 165 -5.93 -10.67 12.11
N LYS A 166 -5.05 -10.87 11.14
CA LYS A 166 -3.67 -11.28 11.37
C LYS A 166 -2.73 -10.37 10.59
N VAL A 167 -1.79 -9.74 11.28
CA VAL A 167 -0.83 -8.84 10.62
C VAL A 167 -0.01 -9.56 9.55
N ASN A 168 0.12 -8.91 8.42
CA ASN A 168 0.90 -9.36 7.27
C ASN A 168 2.28 -8.69 7.25
N LYS A 169 3.22 -9.20 8.03
CA LYS A 169 4.60 -8.68 8.09
C LYS A 169 5.39 -8.88 6.79
N ALA A 170 4.90 -9.70 5.85
CA ALA A 170 5.59 -9.95 4.59
C ALA A 170 5.61 -8.73 3.66
N ILE A 171 4.74 -7.74 3.89
CA ILE A 171 4.67 -6.50 3.09
C ILE A 171 5.40 -5.31 3.72
N PHE A 172 6.05 -5.52 4.84
CA PHE A 172 6.76 -4.52 5.63
C PHE A 172 8.28 -4.79 5.62
N ALA A 173 9.09 -3.76 5.49
CA ALA A 173 10.54 -3.82 5.60
C ALA A 173 11.06 -2.91 6.71
N THR A 174 11.97 -3.41 7.52
CA THR A 174 12.74 -2.61 8.50
C THR A 174 13.96 -1.98 7.86
N LYS A 175 14.57 -0.97 8.52
CA LYS A 175 15.85 -0.37 8.11
C LYS A 175 16.94 -1.44 7.89
N ASP A 176 17.11 -2.34 8.85
CA ASP A 176 18.14 -3.39 8.79
C ASP A 176 17.89 -4.37 7.64
N TYR A 177 16.60 -4.68 7.37
CA TYR A 177 16.25 -5.50 6.22
C TYR A 177 16.65 -4.82 4.91
N VAL A 178 16.29 -3.54 4.72
CA VAL A 178 16.67 -2.77 3.52
C VAL A 178 18.20 -2.70 3.38
N LEU A 179 18.93 -2.44 4.47
CA LEU A 179 20.39 -2.40 4.47
C LEU A 179 20.99 -3.73 3.98
N SER A 180 20.46 -4.86 4.43
CA SER A 180 20.91 -6.21 4.03
C SER A 180 20.66 -6.54 2.56
N LYS A 181 19.77 -5.77 1.90
CA LYS A 181 19.29 -6.00 0.51
C LYS A 181 19.95 -5.08 -0.52
N ILE A 182 20.78 -4.15 -0.13
CA ILE A 182 21.52 -3.31 -1.06
C ILE A 182 22.35 -4.18 -2.02
N GLY A 183 22.18 -3.97 -3.33
CA GLY A 183 22.83 -4.76 -4.39
C GLY A 183 22.26 -6.17 -4.61
N LYS A 184 21.18 -6.55 -3.90
CA LYS A 184 20.53 -7.88 -4.02
C LYS A 184 19.09 -7.79 -4.49
N SER A 185 18.37 -6.74 -4.09
CA SER A 185 16.98 -6.50 -4.46
C SER A 185 16.83 -5.13 -5.11
N THR A 186 15.76 -4.91 -5.86
CA THR A 186 15.47 -3.59 -6.41
C THR A 186 14.91 -2.71 -5.30
N ILE A 187 15.59 -1.59 -5.01
CA ILE A 187 15.16 -0.58 -4.04
C ILE A 187 14.64 0.63 -4.82
N VAL A 188 13.39 1.01 -4.60
CA VAL A 188 12.70 2.08 -5.35
C VAL A 188 12.47 3.28 -4.44
N ASP A 189 13.02 4.41 -4.82
CA ASP A 189 12.73 5.73 -4.23
C ASP A 189 11.56 6.36 -4.96
N THR A 190 10.50 6.66 -4.24
CA THR A 190 9.26 7.20 -4.82
C THR A 190 9.08 8.71 -4.63
N ARG A 191 10.11 9.39 -4.16
CA ARG A 191 10.15 10.84 -4.03
C ARG A 191 10.35 11.50 -5.40
N MET A 192 10.19 12.82 -5.44
CA MET A 192 10.47 13.59 -6.64
C MET A 192 11.99 13.53 -6.98
N PRO A 193 12.35 13.70 -8.26
CA PRO A 193 13.74 13.54 -8.74
C PRO A 193 14.77 14.43 -8.04
N ASP A 194 14.40 15.63 -7.61
CA ASP A 194 15.28 16.56 -6.88
C ASP A 194 15.64 16.04 -5.49
N PHE A 195 14.71 15.34 -4.80
CA PHE A 195 14.98 14.65 -3.54
C PHE A 195 15.87 13.43 -3.73
N PHE A 196 15.58 12.63 -4.76
CA PHE A 196 16.41 11.47 -5.11
C PHE A 196 17.85 11.89 -5.41
N PHE A 197 18.02 12.87 -6.28
CA PHE A 197 19.36 13.39 -6.67
C PHE A 197 20.08 14.07 -5.50
N GLY A 198 19.34 14.52 -4.49
CA GLY A 198 19.86 15.21 -3.31
C GLY A 198 20.08 16.71 -3.53
N ALA A 199 19.43 17.30 -4.55
CA ALA A 199 19.36 18.75 -4.73
C ALA A 199 18.47 19.39 -3.67
N SER A 200 17.45 18.66 -3.19
CA SER A 200 16.51 19.07 -2.14
C SER A 200 16.39 18.00 -1.06
N LYS A 201 15.94 18.39 0.13
CA LYS A 201 15.53 17.51 1.21
C LYS A 201 14.47 18.19 2.08
N LEU A 202 13.68 17.43 2.81
CA LEU A 202 12.81 17.98 3.85
C LEU A 202 13.63 18.28 5.11
N ASP A 203 13.19 19.24 5.92
CA ASP A 203 13.94 19.69 7.11
C ASP A 203 14.19 18.58 8.13
N PHE A 204 13.26 17.63 8.24
CA PHE A 204 13.37 16.50 9.15
C PHE A 204 14.19 15.32 8.59
N VAL A 205 14.70 15.40 7.36
CA VAL A 205 15.63 14.43 6.76
C VAL A 205 17.05 14.95 6.92
N GLU A 206 17.91 14.27 7.68
CA GLU A 206 19.22 14.79 8.05
C GLU A 206 20.20 14.85 6.87
N ARG A 207 20.19 13.86 5.97
CA ARG A 207 21.09 13.77 4.82
C ARG A 207 20.33 13.76 3.50
N ALA A 208 20.65 14.65 2.58
CA ALA A 208 20.09 14.70 1.23
C ALA A 208 20.63 13.57 0.35
N GLY A 209 19.82 13.09 -0.61
CA GLY A 209 20.18 12.02 -1.53
C GLY A 209 19.28 10.79 -1.33
N HIS A 210 19.73 9.64 -1.82
CA HIS A 210 18.97 8.40 -1.84
C HIS A 210 19.75 7.21 -1.25
N ILE A 211 19.06 6.12 -0.92
CA ILE A 211 19.66 4.86 -0.48
C ILE A 211 20.54 4.31 -1.62
N LYS A 212 21.79 3.94 -1.30
CA LYS A 212 22.74 3.41 -2.30
C LYS A 212 22.13 2.29 -3.13
N GLY A 213 22.20 2.44 -4.46
CA GLY A 213 21.69 1.46 -5.41
C GLY A 213 20.17 1.50 -5.62
N ALA A 214 19.47 2.51 -5.04
CA ALA A 214 18.07 2.73 -5.34
C ALA A 214 17.89 3.30 -6.75
N VAL A 215 16.71 3.04 -7.31
CA VAL A 215 16.22 3.59 -8.58
C VAL A 215 15.05 4.53 -8.32
N SER A 216 14.90 5.58 -9.15
CA SER A 216 13.84 6.58 -8.97
C SER A 216 12.56 6.20 -9.71
N LEU A 217 11.41 6.24 -9.01
CA LEU A 217 10.08 6.08 -9.60
C LEU A 217 9.06 6.92 -8.81
N PRO A 218 8.89 8.20 -9.12
CA PRO A 218 8.08 9.13 -8.34
C PRO A 218 6.61 8.73 -8.22
N SER A 219 6.05 8.76 -7.00
CA SER A 219 4.64 8.44 -6.73
C SER A 219 3.66 9.39 -7.42
N ALA A 220 4.06 10.63 -7.70
CA ALA A 220 3.21 11.56 -8.44
C ALA A 220 2.85 11.06 -9.85
N TRP A 221 3.65 10.15 -10.40
CA TRP A 221 3.46 9.66 -11.78
C TRP A 221 2.38 8.59 -11.90
N ILE A 222 1.87 8.04 -10.80
CA ILE A 222 0.77 7.06 -10.84
C ILE A 222 -0.59 7.72 -11.11
N PHE A 223 -0.70 9.03 -10.94
CA PHE A 223 -1.96 9.76 -11.07
C PHE A 223 -2.06 10.55 -12.38
N ALA A 224 -3.27 10.58 -12.91
CA ALA A 224 -3.65 11.48 -14.01
C ALA A 224 -4.01 12.87 -13.47
N LYS A 225 -4.17 13.85 -14.38
CA LYS A 225 -4.40 15.26 -14.04
C LYS A 225 -5.63 15.51 -13.16
N GLU A 226 -6.66 14.66 -13.28
CA GLU A 226 -7.94 14.81 -12.57
C GLU A 226 -7.98 14.07 -11.22
N GLY A 227 -6.81 13.62 -10.73
CA GLY A 227 -6.73 12.88 -9.47
C GLY A 227 -7.21 11.43 -9.58
N THR A 228 -7.37 10.90 -10.78
CA THR A 228 -7.60 9.49 -11.05
C THR A 228 -6.26 8.74 -11.21
N PHE A 229 -6.29 7.43 -11.11
CA PHE A 229 -5.15 6.62 -11.49
C PHE A 229 -4.94 6.62 -13.00
N LYS A 230 -3.69 6.50 -13.46
CA LYS A 230 -3.38 6.23 -14.87
C LYS A 230 -3.87 4.85 -15.28
N SER A 231 -3.92 4.60 -16.59
CA SER A 231 -4.28 3.28 -17.11
C SER A 231 -3.35 2.19 -16.58
N LYS A 232 -3.87 0.97 -16.46
CA LYS A 232 -3.04 -0.18 -16.02
C LYS A 232 -1.85 -0.39 -16.97
N GLU A 233 -2.05 -0.16 -18.26
CA GLU A 233 -1.04 -0.27 -19.31
C GLU A 233 0.10 0.74 -19.10
N ASP A 234 -0.21 2.01 -18.78
CA ASP A 234 0.79 3.03 -18.50
C ASP A 234 1.56 2.71 -17.20
N LEU A 235 0.82 2.29 -16.16
CA LEU A 235 1.42 1.91 -14.88
C LEU A 235 2.36 0.72 -15.02
N ASP A 236 1.96 -0.33 -15.79
CA ASP A 236 2.79 -1.48 -16.08
C ASP A 236 4.04 -1.10 -16.87
N ALA A 237 3.90 -0.26 -17.89
CA ALA A 237 5.03 0.21 -18.70
C ALA A 237 6.05 0.99 -17.84
N MET A 238 5.60 1.89 -16.97
CA MET A 238 6.49 2.63 -16.04
C MET A 238 7.17 1.68 -15.04
N ALA A 239 6.40 0.76 -14.44
CA ALA A 239 6.93 -0.24 -13.52
C ALA A 239 7.99 -1.11 -14.20
N ALA A 240 7.67 -1.71 -15.36
CA ALA A 240 8.57 -2.57 -16.10
C ALA A 240 9.85 -1.84 -16.57
N GLY A 241 9.75 -0.56 -16.89
CA GLY A 241 10.90 0.28 -17.27
C GLY A 241 11.91 0.50 -16.14
N VAL A 242 11.48 0.38 -14.89
CA VAL A 242 12.32 0.65 -13.70
C VAL A 242 12.72 -0.63 -12.97
N VAL A 243 11.77 -1.55 -12.69
CA VAL A 243 12.03 -2.77 -11.91
C VAL A 243 12.15 -4.02 -12.79
N GLY A 244 11.89 -3.91 -14.08
CA GLY A 244 11.85 -5.04 -15.02
C GLY A 244 10.51 -5.75 -15.03
N LYS A 245 10.40 -6.80 -15.88
CA LYS A 245 9.13 -7.52 -16.11
C LYS A 245 8.93 -8.74 -15.20
N ASP A 246 9.92 -9.10 -14.40
CA ASP A 246 9.87 -10.28 -13.54
C ASP A 246 9.14 -9.93 -12.24
N MET A 247 7.85 -10.20 -12.18
CA MET A 247 6.97 -9.92 -11.05
C MET A 247 7.25 -10.79 -9.80
N SER A 248 8.16 -11.77 -9.89
CA SER A 248 8.57 -12.60 -8.75
C SER A 248 9.72 -12.00 -7.95
N LYS A 249 10.45 -11.03 -8.54
CA LYS A 249 11.57 -10.36 -7.88
C LYS A 249 11.11 -9.48 -6.73
N GLU A 250 11.91 -9.47 -5.67
CA GLU A 250 11.68 -8.60 -4.53
C GLU A 250 11.89 -7.12 -4.89
N VAL A 251 10.91 -6.30 -4.53
CA VAL A 251 10.95 -4.84 -4.67
C VAL A 251 10.75 -4.21 -3.29
N LEU A 252 11.70 -3.41 -2.87
CA LEU A 252 11.64 -2.61 -1.63
C LEU A 252 11.35 -1.16 -2.01
N ILE A 253 10.32 -0.58 -1.38
CA ILE A 253 9.85 0.76 -1.74
C ILE A 253 9.96 1.69 -0.54
N TYR A 254 10.47 2.90 -0.73
CA TYR A 254 10.57 3.92 0.32
C TYR A 254 10.31 5.32 -0.22
N CYS A 255 10.15 6.29 0.70
CA CYS A 255 10.08 7.72 0.41
C CYS A 255 10.77 8.54 1.50
N ASP A 256 10.10 9.56 2.07
CA ASP A 256 10.61 10.26 3.25
C ASP A 256 10.09 9.69 4.57
N THR A 257 8.82 9.23 4.62
CA THR A 257 8.11 8.83 5.86
C THR A 257 7.13 7.67 5.64
N GLY A 258 7.38 6.76 4.69
CA GLY A 258 6.48 5.63 4.40
C GLY A 258 5.13 5.97 3.73
N ARG A 259 4.82 7.26 3.55
CA ARG A 259 3.54 7.74 3.01
C ARG A 259 3.49 7.69 1.48
N LEU A 260 4.39 8.40 0.77
CA LEU A 260 4.38 8.44 -0.70
C LEU A 260 4.64 7.07 -1.32
N CYS A 261 5.51 6.26 -0.70
CA CYS A 261 5.86 4.95 -1.23
C CYS A 261 4.68 3.98 -1.27
N SER A 262 3.67 4.16 -0.41
CA SER A 262 2.44 3.36 -0.44
C SER A 262 1.73 3.42 -1.79
N GLY A 263 1.90 4.50 -2.57
CA GLY A 263 1.36 4.64 -3.91
C GLY A 263 1.87 3.54 -4.85
N TRP A 264 3.18 3.47 -5.08
CA TRP A 264 3.75 2.43 -5.92
C TRP A 264 3.66 1.04 -5.29
N TRP A 265 3.69 0.92 -3.94
CA TRP A 265 3.42 -0.35 -3.30
C TRP A 265 2.05 -0.90 -3.71
N PHE A 266 1.00 -0.06 -3.65
CA PHE A 266 -0.36 -0.44 -4.02
C PHE A 266 -0.44 -0.81 -5.51
N ILE A 267 0.20 -0.03 -6.38
CA ILE A 267 0.23 -0.33 -7.82
C ILE A 267 0.95 -1.65 -8.08
N PHE A 268 2.17 -1.84 -7.59
CA PHE A 268 2.94 -3.07 -7.84
C PHE A 268 2.17 -4.30 -7.36
N ARG A 269 1.71 -4.29 -6.10
CA ARG A 269 1.14 -5.47 -5.49
C ARG A 269 -0.32 -5.71 -5.89
N GLU A 270 -1.17 -4.69 -5.73
CA GLU A 270 -2.62 -4.85 -5.84
C GLU A 270 -3.14 -4.69 -7.27
N VAL A 271 -2.50 -3.83 -8.08
CA VAL A 271 -2.95 -3.55 -9.45
C VAL A 271 -2.21 -4.42 -10.48
N LEU A 272 -0.89 -4.54 -10.36
CA LEU A 272 -0.03 -5.26 -11.31
C LEU A 272 0.23 -6.71 -10.91
N GLY A 273 0.12 -7.07 -9.63
CA GLY A 273 0.25 -8.46 -9.16
C GLY A 273 1.69 -8.91 -8.87
N HIS A 274 2.60 -7.98 -8.60
CA HIS A 274 3.93 -8.34 -8.09
C HIS A 274 3.83 -9.06 -6.75
N ARG A 275 4.56 -10.16 -6.59
CA ARG A 275 4.37 -11.07 -5.45
C ARG A 275 5.12 -10.65 -4.19
N ASP A 276 6.30 -10.07 -4.34
CA ASP A 276 7.20 -9.73 -3.23
C ASP A 276 7.53 -8.24 -3.24
N VAL A 277 6.61 -7.44 -2.68
CA VAL A 277 6.74 -5.98 -2.57
C VAL A 277 6.62 -5.57 -1.12
N LYS A 278 7.63 -4.89 -0.59
CA LYS A 278 7.65 -4.42 0.80
C LYS A 278 7.83 -2.92 0.87
N ALA A 279 7.08 -2.26 1.74
CA ALA A 279 7.28 -0.86 2.05
C ALA A 279 8.19 -0.71 3.28
N TYR A 280 9.20 0.13 3.15
CA TYR A 280 10.05 0.57 4.26
C TYR A 280 9.44 1.83 4.89
N ASP A 281 8.78 1.66 6.04
CA ASP A 281 7.97 2.69 6.68
C ASP A 281 8.83 3.87 7.16
N GLY A 282 9.88 3.63 7.93
CA GLY A 282 10.77 4.68 8.44
C GLY A 282 11.46 5.52 7.35
N SER A 283 11.65 4.97 6.16
CA SER A 283 12.09 5.68 4.94
C SER A 283 13.32 6.56 5.16
N MET A 284 13.47 7.67 4.42
CA MET A 284 14.65 8.56 4.57
C MET A 284 14.67 9.27 5.91
N GLN A 285 13.55 9.49 6.58
CA GLN A 285 13.54 10.10 7.91
C GLN A 285 14.27 9.23 8.95
N GLU A 286 14.12 7.90 8.88
CA GLU A 286 14.87 6.96 9.70
C GLU A 286 16.29 6.70 9.15
N TRP A 287 16.39 6.46 7.83
CA TRP A 287 17.63 6.10 7.18
C TRP A 287 18.71 7.17 7.32
N ALA A 288 18.35 8.43 7.08
CA ALA A 288 19.30 9.52 7.09
C ALA A 288 19.81 9.90 8.49
N LYS A 289 19.12 9.51 9.57
CA LYS A 289 19.56 9.72 10.97
C LYS A 289 20.76 8.84 11.34
N ASP A 290 20.86 7.64 10.78
CA ASP A 290 21.94 6.72 11.09
C ASP A 290 23.17 7.00 10.20
N PRO A 291 24.30 7.48 10.76
CA PRO A 291 25.48 7.79 9.96
C PRO A 291 26.10 6.59 9.24
N ASN A 292 25.78 5.37 9.67
CA ASN A 292 26.30 4.14 9.09
C ASN A 292 25.49 3.66 7.87
N THR A 293 24.31 4.21 7.61
CA THR A 293 23.54 3.87 6.43
C THR A 293 24.06 4.60 5.19
N PRO A 294 24.28 3.89 4.06
CA PRO A 294 24.85 4.52 2.87
C PRO A 294 23.81 5.38 2.14
N VAL A 295 24.16 6.66 1.96
CA VAL A 295 23.42 7.65 1.18
C VAL A 295 24.26 8.13 0.01
N VAL A 296 23.67 8.17 -1.19
CA VAL A 296 24.27 8.70 -2.41
C VAL A 296 23.66 10.06 -2.73
N LYS A 297 24.50 11.03 -3.10
CA LYS A 297 24.09 12.38 -3.43
C LYS A 297 24.73 12.81 -4.75
N TYR A 298 24.00 13.59 -5.54
CA TYR A 298 24.42 14.12 -6.84
C TYR A 298 24.78 13.01 -7.87
N SER A 299 24.06 11.89 -7.80
CA SER A 299 24.16 10.80 -8.76
C SER A 299 22.76 10.21 -9.02
N TRP A 300 22.61 9.57 -10.17
CA TRP A 300 21.41 8.81 -10.52
C TRP A 300 21.60 7.29 -10.35
N HIS A 301 22.80 6.87 -9.86
CA HIS A 301 23.20 5.48 -9.70
C HIS A 301 23.88 5.22 -8.37
#